data_b21d264809e7b4b2366d892ba6dd1954
#
_entry.id   b21d264809e7b4b2366d892ba6dd1954
#
_cell.length_a   1.000
_cell.length_b   1.000
_cell.length_c   1.000
_cell.angle_alpha   90.00
_cell.angle_beta   90.00
_cell.angle_gamma   90.00
#
_symmetry.space_group_name_H-M   'P 1'
#
loop_
_entity.id
_entity.type
_entity.pdbx_description
1 polymer ?
#
loop_
_entity_poly.entity_id
_entity_poly.type
_entity_poly.pdbx_seq_one_letter_code
_entity_poly.pdbx_strand_id
1 'polypeptide(L)'
;MKQADIYTEALVCLRTILQTDHPEFQNWIDWLERDIQDWNQRREVAHHLRAYGGMGSFNDLPSMRGNHDYIFDFLKSVCYAFGHLYGKREGISPETLMEECLHDAEQAAYHPHKALNQAIAHHLMQGDLQENLDRL
;
A
#
# COMPACT_ATOMS: atom_id res chain seq x y z
N MET A 1 -18.60 13.66 -7.25
CA MET A 1 -17.20 13.23 -7.39
C MET A 1 -16.91 12.15 -6.37
N LYS A 2 -16.40 11.01 -6.81
CA LYS A 2 -16.11 9.91 -5.91
C LYS A 2 -14.87 10.25 -5.07
N GLN A 3 -15.02 10.20 -3.75
CA GLN A 3 -13.90 10.40 -2.85
C GLN A 3 -12.96 9.20 -2.95
N ALA A 4 -11.66 9.45 -3.10
CA ALA A 4 -10.68 8.40 -3.21
C ALA A 4 -10.57 7.63 -1.88
N ASP A 5 -10.62 6.30 -1.96
CA ASP A 5 -10.32 5.44 -0.83
C ASP A 5 -8.81 5.17 -0.85
N ILE A 6 -8.08 5.85 0.02
CA ILE A 6 -6.62 5.84 0.02
C ILE A 6 -6.06 4.43 0.23
N TYR A 7 -6.65 3.67 1.12
CA TYR A 7 -6.19 2.30 1.37
C TYR A 7 -6.43 1.39 0.16
N THR A 8 -7.60 1.51 -0.48
CA THR A 8 -7.87 0.78 -1.72
C THR A 8 -6.85 1.13 -2.81
N GLU A 9 -6.56 2.43 -2.97
CA GLU A 9 -5.58 2.86 -3.96
C GLU A 9 -4.21 2.26 -3.69
N ALA A 10 -3.78 2.23 -2.42
CA ALA A 10 -2.50 1.62 -2.04
C ALA A 10 -2.45 0.13 -2.39
N LEU A 11 -3.50 -0.62 -2.08
CA LEU A 11 -3.59 -2.05 -2.41
C LEU A 11 -3.59 -2.29 -3.93
N VAL A 12 -4.32 -1.46 -4.66
CA VAL A 12 -4.37 -1.54 -6.12
C VAL A 12 -2.99 -1.28 -6.73
N CYS A 13 -2.25 -0.32 -6.18
CA CYS A 13 -0.90 -0.02 -6.65
C CYS A 13 0.07 -1.16 -6.38
N LEU A 14 0.00 -1.79 -5.20
CA LEU A 14 0.79 -2.98 -4.89
C LEU A 14 0.50 -4.09 -5.91
N ARG A 15 -0.76 -4.34 -6.21
CA ARG A 15 -1.17 -5.34 -7.20
C ARG A 15 -0.66 -4.98 -8.60
N THR A 16 -0.79 -3.73 -9.01
CA THR A 16 -0.36 -3.27 -10.33
C THR A 16 1.14 -3.43 -10.53
N ILE A 17 1.93 -3.04 -9.53
CA ILE A 17 3.40 -3.21 -9.59
C ILE A 17 3.74 -4.69 -9.73
N LEU A 18 3.13 -5.53 -8.92
CA LEU A 18 3.40 -6.97 -8.94
C LEU A 18 2.99 -7.59 -10.28
N GLN A 19 1.82 -7.23 -10.82
CA GLN A 19 1.37 -7.71 -12.12
C GLN A 19 2.30 -7.30 -13.25
N THR A 20 2.85 -6.09 -13.16
CA THR A 20 3.74 -5.54 -14.19
C THR A 20 5.13 -6.14 -14.12
N ASP A 21 5.71 -6.22 -12.92
CA ASP A 21 7.12 -6.57 -12.75
C ASP A 21 7.35 -8.05 -12.50
N HIS A 22 6.39 -8.74 -11.85
CA HIS A 22 6.49 -10.15 -11.49
C HIS A 22 5.14 -10.88 -11.63
N PRO A 23 4.61 -10.99 -12.87
CA PRO A 23 3.29 -11.64 -13.08
C PRO A 23 3.27 -13.12 -12.72
N GLU A 24 4.44 -13.74 -12.56
CA GLU A 24 4.54 -15.14 -12.13
C GLU A 24 4.07 -15.37 -10.70
N PHE A 25 3.99 -14.32 -9.88
CA PHE A 25 3.51 -14.43 -8.50
C PHE A 25 1.99 -14.26 -8.41
N GLN A 26 1.27 -15.09 -9.17
CA GLN A 26 -0.19 -15.02 -9.23
C GLN A 26 -0.83 -15.21 -7.85
N ASN A 27 -0.24 -16.04 -6.99
CA ASN A 27 -0.72 -16.24 -5.63
C ASN A 27 -0.77 -14.93 -4.82
N TRP A 28 0.24 -14.07 -4.97
CA TRP A 28 0.28 -12.77 -4.27
C TRP A 28 -0.63 -11.75 -4.94
N ILE A 29 -0.77 -11.80 -6.25
CA ILE A 29 -1.71 -10.97 -6.99
C ILE A 29 -3.15 -11.29 -6.52
N ASP A 30 -3.50 -12.57 -6.43
CA ASP A 30 -4.80 -13.02 -5.93
C ASP A 30 -5.00 -12.63 -4.46
N TRP A 31 -3.94 -12.68 -3.65
CA TRP A 31 -3.98 -12.26 -2.26
C TRP A 31 -4.39 -10.79 -2.15
N LEU A 32 -3.77 -9.92 -2.94
CA LEU A 32 -4.08 -8.50 -2.95
C LEU A 32 -5.49 -8.23 -3.49
N GLU A 33 -5.95 -8.97 -4.47
CA GLU A 33 -7.33 -8.86 -4.96
C GLU A 33 -8.34 -9.18 -3.86
N ARG A 34 -8.07 -10.20 -3.05
CA ARG A 34 -8.90 -10.52 -1.90
C ARG A 34 -8.83 -9.42 -0.85
N ASP A 35 -7.65 -8.86 -0.59
CA ASP A 35 -7.50 -7.74 0.33
C ASP A 35 -8.38 -6.56 -0.07
N ILE A 36 -8.40 -6.23 -1.36
CA ILE A 36 -9.23 -5.15 -1.91
C ILE A 36 -10.71 -5.45 -1.69
N GLN A 37 -11.14 -6.67 -1.96
CA GLN A 37 -12.53 -7.09 -1.78
C GLN A 37 -12.94 -7.06 -0.31
N ASP A 38 -12.10 -7.59 0.59
CA ASP A 38 -12.37 -7.62 2.02
C ASP A 38 -12.53 -6.19 2.57
N TRP A 39 -11.67 -5.29 2.14
CA TRP A 39 -11.75 -3.90 2.58
C TRP A 39 -12.98 -3.20 2.02
N ASN A 40 -13.25 -3.33 0.73
CA ASN A 40 -14.37 -2.64 0.10
C ASN A 40 -15.73 -3.15 0.58
N GLN A 41 -15.83 -4.45 0.85
CA GLN A 41 -17.10 -5.07 1.23
C GLN A 41 -17.34 -5.06 2.73
N ARG A 42 -16.29 -5.23 3.55
CA ARG A 42 -16.43 -5.47 4.99
C ARG A 42 -15.54 -4.60 5.86
N ARG A 43 -14.70 -3.75 5.26
CA ARG A 43 -13.70 -2.95 5.99
C ARG A 43 -12.80 -3.82 6.88
N GLU A 44 -12.36 -4.95 6.36
CA GLU A 44 -11.49 -5.89 7.08
C GLU A 44 -10.06 -5.80 6.54
N VAL A 45 -9.09 -5.82 7.46
CA VAL A 45 -7.65 -5.77 7.16
C VAL A 45 -6.92 -7.05 7.55
N ALA A 46 -7.58 -8.00 8.20
CA ALA A 46 -6.94 -9.18 8.79
C ALA A 46 -6.23 -10.04 7.74
N HIS A 47 -6.84 -10.24 6.58
CA HIS A 47 -6.24 -11.04 5.50
C HIS A 47 -4.95 -10.39 5.00
N HIS A 48 -4.96 -9.07 4.82
CA HIS A 48 -3.76 -8.36 4.37
C HIS A 48 -2.62 -8.49 5.38
N LEU A 49 -2.92 -8.34 6.68
CA LEU A 49 -1.88 -8.44 7.71
C LEU A 49 -1.19 -9.80 7.74
N ARG A 50 -1.85 -10.86 7.29
CA ARG A 50 -1.24 -12.19 7.22
C ARG A 50 -0.24 -12.34 6.08
N ALA A 51 -0.14 -11.36 5.18
CA ALA A 51 0.86 -11.37 4.11
C ALA A 51 2.28 -11.18 4.64
N TYR A 52 2.44 -10.58 5.81
CA TYR A 52 3.73 -10.21 6.37
C TYR A 52 4.24 -11.25 7.38
N GLY A 53 5.56 -11.31 7.51
CA GLY A 53 6.24 -12.14 8.50
C GLY A 53 6.69 -13.49 7.97
N GLY A 54 7.92 -13.87 8.30
CA GLY A 54 8.47 -15.18 8.00
C GLY A 54 8.96 -15.37 6.58
N MET A 55 9.63 -16.50 6.38
CA MET A 55 10.19 -16.91 5.10
C MET A 55 9.06 -17.28 4.13
N GLY A 56 9.17 -16.87 2.87
CA GLY A 56 8.14 -17.10 1.87
C GLY A 56 6.94 -16.16 1.96
N SER A 57 7.03 -15.12 2.82
CA SER A 57 5.99 -14.11 2.96
C SER A 57 6.11 -13.04 1.89
N PHE A 58 5.17 -12.08 1.95
CA PHE A 58 5.17 -10.90 1.08
C PHE A 58 6.48 -10.11 1.15
N ASN A 59 7.18 -10.17 2.28
CA ASN A 59 8.46 -9.49 2.48
C ASN A 59 9.64 -10.16 1.76
N ASP A 60 9.47 -11.39 1.29
CA ASP A 60 10.53 -12.15 0.61
C ASP A 60 10.42 -12.08 -0.92
N LEU A 61 9.57 -11.24 -1.45
CA LEU A 61 9.46 -11.05 -2.90
C LEU A 61 10.74 -10.44 -3.46
N PRO A 62 11.14 -10.81 -4.71
CA PRO A 62 12.29 -10.19 -5.33
C PRO A 62 12.05 -8.71 -5.61
N SER A 63 13.15 -7.97 -5.85
CA SER A 63 13.09 -6.53 -6.13
C SER A 63 12.24 -6.24 -7.37
N MET A 64 11.51 -5.12 -7.30
CA MET A 64 10.76 -4.59 -8.43
C MET A 64 11.66 -3.75 -9.33
N ARG A 65 11.15 -3.33 -10.49
CA ARG A 65 11.92 -2.55 -11.47
C ARG A 65 12.04 -1.09 -11.05
N GLY A 66 13.28 -0.57 -11.06
CA GLY A 66 13.53 0.85 -10.85
C GLY A 66 12.85 1.39 -9.61
N ASN A 67 12.17 2.52 -9.75
CA ASN A 67 11.47 3.16 -8.63
C ASN A 67 10.26 2.37 -8.13
N HIS A 68 9.77 1.40 -8.89
CA HIS A 68 8.71 0.50 -8.42
C HIS A 68 9.12 -0.22 -7.13
N ASP A 69 10.41 -0.56 -6.98
CA ASP A 69 10.90 -1.23 -5.78
C ASP A 69 10.72 -0.36 -4.55
N TYR A 70 11.11 0.90 -4.66
CA TYR A 70 10.94 1.87 -3.57
C TYR A 70 9.46 2.13 -3.26
N ILE A 71 8.67 2.33 -4.31
CA ILE A 71 7.23 2.61 -4.16
C ILE A 71 6.53 1.42 -3.50
N PHE A 72 6.86 0.19 -3.94
CA PHE A 72 6.28 -1.02 -3.39
C PHE A 72 6.59 -1.15 -1.90
N ASP A 73 7.85 -0.90 -1.50
CA ASP A 73 8.26 -0.95 -0.11
C ASP A 73 7.55 0.11 0.73
N PHE A 74 7.46 1.34 0.21
CA PHE A 74 6.74 2.43 0.87
C PHE A 74 5.27 2.05 1.10
N LEU A 75 4.60 1.54 0.08
CA LEU A 75 3.20 1.15 0.16
C LEU A 75 2.97 -0.01 1.14
N LYS A 76 3.89 -0.98 1.17
CA LYS A 76 3.81 -2.07 2.17
C LYS A 76 3.87 -1.51 3.58
N SER A 77 4.79 -0.59 3.84
CA SER A 77 4.92 0.04 5.16
C SER A 77 3.65 0.76 5.57
N VAL A 78 3.06 1.53 4.67
CA VAL A 78 1.82 2.27 4.94
C VAL A 78 0.67 1.31 5.22
N CYS A 79 0.50 0.29 4.37
CA CYS A 79 -0.60 -0.67 4.52
C CYS A 79 -0.46 -1.50 5.80
N TYR A 80 0.76 -1.88 6.16
CA TYR A 80 1.04 -2.61 7.39
C TYR A 80 0.68 -1.75 8.61
N ALA A 81 1.15 -0.51 8.65
CA ALA A 81 0.86 0.41 9.74
C ALA A 81 -0.64 0.66 9.87
N PHE A 82 -1.30 0.93 8.76
CA PHE A 82 -2.75 1.15 8.76
C PHE A 82 -3.50 -0.07 9.31
N GLY A 83 -3.16 -1.26 8.82
CA GLY A 83 -3.81 -2.50 9.26
C GLY A 83 -3.67 -2.75 10.74
N HIS A 84 -2.48 -2.48 11.31
CA HIS A 84 -2.25 -2.64 12.74
C HIS A 84 -2.99 -1.64 13.60
N LEU A 85 -3.21 -0.42 13.11
CA LEU A 85 -3.87 0.64 13.87
C LEU A 85 -5.38 0.66 13.67
N TYR A 86 -5.85 0.15 12.53
CA TYR A 86 -7.29 0.15 12.22
C TYR A 86 -8.04 -0.71 13.23
N GLY A 87 -9.09 -0.15 13.81
CA GLY A 87 -9.88 -0.82 14.84
C GLY A 87 -9.33 -0.71 16.25
N LYS A 88 -8.10 -0.19 16.43
CA LYS A 88 -7.50 0.05 17.74
C LYS A 88 -7.63 1.50 18.19
N ARG A 89 -7.94 2.39 17.27
CA ARG A 89 -8.10 3.82 17.54
C ARG A 89 -9.55 4.21 17.29
N GLU A 90 -10.28 4.40 18.38
CA GLU A 90 -11.70 4.79 18.31
C GLU A 90 -11.87 6.24 17.87
N GLY A 91 -12.95 6.50 17.15
CA GLY A 91 -13.33 7.86 16.75
C GLY A 91 -12.52 8.46 15.62
N ILE A 92 -11.65 7.68 15.00
CA ILE A 92 -10.86 8.15 13.85
C ILE A 92 -11.38 7.50 12.57
N SER A 93 -11.56 8.29 11.51
CA SER A 93 -11.98 7.74 10.22
C SER A 93 -10.83 7.01 9.53
N PRO A 94 -11.12 6.03 8.67
CA PRO A 94 -10.07 5.36 7.89
C PRO A 94 -9.23 6.35 7.08
N GLU A 95 -9.84 7.37 6.50
CA GLU A 95 -9.15 8.39 5.71
C GLU A 95 -8.13 9.14 6.55
N THR A 96 -8.53 9.60 7.75
CA THR A 96 -7.64 10.31 8.66
C THR A 96 -6.49 9.40 9.13
N LEU A 97 -6.80 8.14 9.43
CA LEU A 97 -5.77 7.18 9.84
C LEU A 97 -4.77 6.93 8.71
N MET A 98 -5.22 6.80 7.47
CA MET A 98 -4.32 6.65 6.32
C MET A 98 -3.44 7.89 6.14
N GLU A 99 -3.99 9.09 6.32
CA GLU A 99 -3.20 10.32 6.25
C GLU A 99 -2.10 10.34 7.30
N GLU A 100 -2.39 9.91 8.53
CA GLU A 100 -1.38 9.78 9.58
C GLU A 100 -0.31 8.76 9.22
N CYS A 101 -0.69 7.60 8.68
CA CYS A 101 0.26 6.57 8.27
C CYS A 101 1.15 7.06 7.11
N LEU A 102 0.59 7.81 6.17
CA LEU A 102 1.35 8.43 5.08
C LEU A 102 2.35 9.44 5.61
N HIS A 103 1.92 10.29 6.53
CA HIS A 103 2.81 11.29 7.14
C HIS A 103 3.98 10.63 7.86
N ASP A 104 3.70 9.58 8.64
CA ASP A 104 4.73 8.84 9.36
C ASP A 104 5.72 8.17 8.39
N ALA A 105 5.21 7.60 7.29
CA ALA A 105 6.07 6.99 6.27
C ALA A 105 6.96 8.02 5.57
N GLU A 106 6.44 9.22 5.29
CA GLU A 106 7.23 10.30 4.70
C GLU A 106 8.40 10.71 5.58
N GLN A 107 8.23 10.65 6.90
CA GLN A 107 9.25 11.06 7.88
C GLN A 107 10.18 9.93 8.29
N ALA A 108 9.88 8.69 7.90
CA ALA A 108 10.64 7.52 8.35
C ALA A 108 12.05 7.50 7.75
N ALA A 109 13.04 7.20 8.59
CA ALA A 109 14.45 7.18 8.18
C ALA A 109 14.75 6.11 7.13
N TYR A 110 13.96 5.02 7.10
CA TYR A 110 14.14 3.95 6.13
C TYR A 110 13.53 4.27 4.75
N HIS A 111 12.88 5.42 4.61
CA HIS A 111 12.42 5.94 3.33
C HIS A 111 13.07 7.32 3.09
N PRO A 112 14.36 7.35 2.71
CA PRO A 112 15.13 8.60 2.71
C PRO A 112 14.87 9.55 1.53
N HIS A 113 14.19 9.10 0.49
CA HIS A 113 13.97 9.92 -0.73
C HIS A 113 12.75 10.84 -0.54
N LYS A 114 12.97 12.00 0.07
CA LYS A 114 11.89 12.91 0.47
C LYS A 114 10.99 13.33 -0.69
N ALA A 115 11.57 13.69 -1.83
CA ALA A 115 10.79 14.12 -2.98
C ALA A 115 9.89 13.00 -3.51
N LEU A 116 10.42 11.77 -3.56
CA LEU A 116 9.64 10.61 -3.99
C LEU A 116 8.56 10.25 -2.95
N ASN A 117 8.88 10.34 -1.66
CA ASN A 117 7.89 10.13 -0.59
C ASN A 117 6.70 11.08 -0.73
N GLN A 118 6.99 12.37 -0.96
CA GLN A 118 5.96 13.39 -1.14
C GLN A 118 5.11 13.11 -2.36
N ALA A 119 5.73 12.69 -3.47
CA ALA A 119 5.01 12.37 -4.70
C ALA A 119 4.09 11.15 -4.50
N ILE A 120 4.58 10.11 -3.84
CA ILE A 120 3.77 8.91 -3.55
C ILE A 120 2.56 9.31 -2.70
N ALA A 121 2.78 10.02 -1.61
CA ALA A 121 1.71 10.43 -0.70
C ALA A 121 0.70 11.34 -1.42
N HIS A 122 1.17 12.30 -2.21
CA HIS A 122 0.32 13.20 -2.96
C HIS A 122 -0.62 12.42 -3.90
N HIS A 123 -0.07 11.51 -4.70
CA HIS A 123 -0.87 10.75 -5.66
C HIS A 123 -1.79 9.73 -4.99
N LEU A 124 -1.38 9.18 -3.84
CA LEU A 124 -2.29 8.33 -3.05
C LEU A 124 -3.50 9.12 -2.58
N MET A 125 -3.28 10.32 -2.05
CA MET A 125 -4.37 11.16 -1.57
C MET A 125 -5.28 11.64 -2.69
N GLN A 126 -4.74 11.83 -3.89
CA GLN A 126 -5.53 12.20 -5.08
C GLN A 126 -6.27 11.00 -5.69
N GLY A 127 -5.89 9.78 -5.35
CA GLY A 127 -6.48 8.57 -5.93
C GLY A 127 -5.99 8.27 -7.33
N ASP A 128 -4.83 8.79 -7.72
CA ASP A 128 -4.28 8.63 -9.07
C ASP A 128 -2.86 8.05 -9.08
N LEU A 129 -2.41 7.44 -7.99
CA LEU A 129 -1.06 6.87 -7.93
C LEU A 129 -0.86 5.78 -8.99
N GLN A 130 -1.85 4.90 -9.19
CA GLN A 130 -1.76 3.83 -10.18
C GLN A 130 -1.45 4.38 -11.57
N GLU A 131 -2.07 5.49 -11.95
CA GLU A 131 -1.89 6.10 -13.26
C GLU A 131 -0.52 6.77 -13.41
N ASN A 132 0.16 7.06 -12.32
CA ASN A 132 1.41 7.81 -12.28
C ASN A 132 2.63 6.97 -11.90
N LEU A 133 2.49 5.66 -11.70
CA LEU A 133 3.58 4.79 -11.25
C LEU A 133 4.82 4.88 -12.14
N ASP A 134 4.63 4.93 -13.46
CA ASP A 134 5.74 4.96 -14.41
C ASP A 134 6.38 6.33 -14.55
N ARG A 135 5.79 7.36 -13.94
CA ARG A 135 6.31 8.74 -13.99
C ARG A 135 7.14 9.09 -12.75
N LEU A 136 7.10 8.24 -11.73
CA LEU A 136 7.82 8.44 -10.46
C LEU A 136 9.21 7.73 -10.44
#